data_5493428616852efb34a4e76692df4a1c
#
_entry.id   5493428616852efb34a4e76692df4a1c
#
_cell.length_a   1.000
_cell.length_b   1.000
_cell.length_c   1.000
_cell.angle_alpha   90.00
_cell.angle_beta   90.00
_cell.angle_gamma   90.00
#
_symmetry.space_group_name_H-M   'P 1'
#
loop_
_entity.id
_entity.type
_entity.pdbx_description
1 polymer ?
#
loop_
_entity_poly.entity_id
_entity_poly.type
_entity_poly.pdbx_seq_one_letter_code
_entity_poly.pdbx_strand_id
1 'polypeptide(L)'
;MDLFEEIVRMRRAGQRGALATIVHTNGSIPSYESSRMLVREDGSSLGTVGGGCVEADVWAAAREVMHKETPRKILFHLNNEATYDNGLICGGTVEIFIEPILPQPIVYLFGGGHVSTAVAKAAQAVGFGVGVIDDREAFANSQRFPMAQEIFTSYEGAFAKLQPNSSSYLVIVTRGHKEDMRVLAWAVRTAARYVGMIGSRRKVLSVYKALEKEGYAMEEFERVYAPMGLDIGALSPEEIAVSIVAELVAVRRNVESAAHKKVKVATPDPVETK
;
A
#
# COMPACT_ATOMS: atom_id res chain seq x y z
N MET A 1 -8.14 16.14 -20.48
CA MET A 1 -7.13 15.29 -19.81
C MET A 1 -7.42 13.86 -20.21
N ASP A 2 -6.43 13.18 -20.72
CA ASP A 2 -6.55 11.77 -21.12
C ASP A 2 -6.75 10.89 -19.87
N LEU A 3 -7.61 9.87 -19.99
CA LEU A 3 -7.94 8.98 -18.87
C LEU A 3 -6.70 8.21 -18.36
N PHE A 4 -5.81 7.80 -19.27
CA PHE A 4 -4.59 7.09 -18.90
C PHE A 4 -3.56 8.03 -18.25
N GLU A 5 -3.47 9.28 -18.70
CA GLU A 5 -2.63 10.30 -18.06
C GLU A 5 -3.10 10.54 -16.63
N GLU A 6 -4.42 10.60 -16.41
CA GLU A 6 -5.01 10.74 -15.08
C GLU A 6 -4.70 9.54 -14.17
N ILE A 7 -4.81 8.32 -14.70
CA ILE A 7 -4.41 7.11 -13.94
C ILE A 7 -2.95 7.19 -13.53
N VAL A 8 -2.05 7.58 -14.43
CA VAL A 8 -0.62 7.73 -14.12
C VAL A 8 -0.41 8.79 -13.04
N ARG A 9 -1.08 9.95 -13.16
CA ARG A 9 -1.04 11.04 -12.17
C ARG A 9 -1.49 10.56 -10.80
N MET A 10 -2.65 9.90 -10.74
CA MET A 10 -3.23 9.35 -9.49
C MET A 10 -2.28 8.37 -8.82
N ARG A 11 -1.75 7.41 -9.57
CA ARG A 11 -0.82 6.40 -9.04
C ARG A 11 0.44 7.03 -8.44
N ARG A 12 0.99 8.07 -9.09
CA ARG A 12 2.15 8.82 -8.58
C ARG A 12 1.82 9.67 -7.35
N ALA A 13 0.61 10.21 -7.31
CA ALA A 13 0.11 11.01 -6.18
C ALA A 13 -0.35 10.16 -4.97
N GLY A 14 -0.21 8.83 -5.03
CA GLY A 14 -0.66 7.96 -3.94
C GLY A 14 -2.19 7.81 -3.86
N GLN A 15 -2.93 8.20 -4.91
CA GLN A 15 -4.39 8.16 -4.96
C GLN A 15 -4.89 6.82 -5.52
N ARG A 16 -6.02 6.36 -5.01
CA ARG A 16 -6.71 5.16 -5.45
C ARG A 16 -7.83 5.50 -6.44
N GLY A 17 -8.20 4.49 -7.23
CA GLY A 17 -9.35 4.55 -8.12
C GLY A 17 -9.78 3.16 -8.57
N ALA A 18 -10.79 3.11 -9.43
CA ALA A 18 -11.16 1.92 -10.16
C ALA A 18 -11.49 2.30 -11.60
N LEU A 19 -11.04 1.48 -12.55
CA LEU A 19 -11.31 1.62 -13.96
C LEU A 19 -12.38 0.62 -14.39
N ALA A 20 -13.52 1.11 -14.83
CA ALA A 20 -14.57 0.32 -15.46
C ALA A 20 -14.42 0.38 -16.99
N THR A 21 -14.41 -0.77 -17.63
CA THR A 21 -14.30 -0.91 -19.10
C THR A 21 -15.42 -1.80 -19.62
N ILE A 22 -16.15 -1.34 -20.66
CA ILE A 22 -17.06 -2.20 -21.39
C ILE A 22 -16.25 -3.21 -22.19
N VAL A 23 -16.39 -4.49 -21.88
CA VAL A 23 -15.62 -5.58 -22.50
C VAL A 23 -16.45 -6.40 -23.49
N HIS A 24 -17.79 -6.34 -23.40
CA HIS A 24 -18.68 -6.99 -24.35
C HIS A 24 -20.02 -6.27 -24.41
N THR A 25 -20.63 -6.27 -25.61
CA THR A 25 -21.93 -5.66 -25.87
C THR A 25 -22.72 -6.55 -26.81
N ASN A 26 -24.05 -6.59 -26.61
CA ASN A 26 -24.96 -7.30 -27.52
C ASN A 26 -26.30 -6.55 -27.58
N GLY A 27 -26.81 -6.34 -28.81
CA GLY A 27 -28.04 -5.60 -29.07
C GLY A 27 -27.84 -4.09 -29.16
N SER A 28 -28.95 -3.33 -29.04
CA SER A 28 -28.93 -1.84 -29.15
C SER A 28 -28.56 -1.28 -27.77
N ILE A 29 -27.42 -0.61 -27.70
CA ILE A 29 -26.88 -0.03 -26.47
C ILE A 29 -26.45 1.44 -26.69
N PRO A 30 -26.45 2.27 -25.61
CA PRO A 30 -26.08 3.69 -25.71
C PRO A 30 -24.57 3.94 -25.76
N SER A 31 -23.75 2.90 -25.71
CA SER A 31 -22.27 2.99 -25.65
C SER A 31 -21.63 1.92 -26.53
N TYR A 32 -20.32 1.88 -26.61
CA TYR A 32 -19.55 0.95 -27.45
C TYR A 32 -18.50 0.22 -26.63
N GLU A 33 -18.03 -0.92 -27.14
CA GLU A 33 -16.91 -1.66 -26.55
C GLU A 33 -15.69 -0.75 -26.40
N SER A 34 -14.93 -0.97 -25.34
CA SER A 34 -13.81 -0.13 -24.93
C SER A 34 -14.15 1.23 -24.32
N SER A 35 -15.46 1.61 -24.19
CA SER A 35 -15.83 2.76 -23.37
C SER A 35 -15.37 2.57 -21.92
N ARG A 36 -14.88 3.62 -21.30
CA ARG A 36 -14.25 3.57 -19.98
C ARG A 36 -14.73 4.67 -19.07
N MET A 37 -14.83 4.34 -17.77
CA MET A 37 -15.11 5.26 -16.68
C MET A 37 -14.12 5.01 -15.54
N LEU A 38 -13.36 6.03 -15.20
CA LEU A 38 -12.49 6.04 -14.03
C LEU A 38 -13.27 6.65 -12.86
N VAL A 39 -13.38 5.89 -11.76
CA VAL A 39 -13.93 6.37 -10.49
C VAL A 39 -12.78 6.59 -9.54
N ARG A 40 -12.68 7.80 -8.95
CA ARG A 40 -11.64 8.15 -7.97
C ARG A 40 -12.11 7.88 -6.53
N GLU A 41 -11.17 7.84 -5.60
CA GLU A 41 -11.44 7.62 -4.18
C GLU A 41 -12.33 8.71 -3.55
N ASP A 42 -12.23 9.95 -4.04
CA ASP A 42 -13.09 11.07 -3.64
C ASP A 42 -14.52 10.98 -4.19
N GLY A 43 -14.82 9.95 -5.01
CA GLY A 43 -16.12 9.72 -5.61
C GLY A 43 -16.33 10.43 -6.95
N SER A 44 -15.39 11.27 -7.39
CA SER A 44 -15.46 11.89 -8.72
C SER A 44 -15.17 10.87 -9.83
N SER A 45 -15.70 11.09 -11.04
CA SER A 45 -15.48 10.21 -12.18
C SER A 45 -14.95 10.95 -13.40
N LEU A 46 -14.32 10.21 -14.32
CA LEU A 46 -13.86 10.68 -15.63
C LEU A 46 -14.19 9.62 -16.69
N GLY A 47 -14.77 10.06 -17.81
CA GLY A 47 -15.26 9.16 -18.86
C GLY A 47 -16.67 8.64 -18.57
N THR A 48 -17.15 7.68 -19.39
CA THR A 48 -18.52 7.16 -19.32
C THR A 48 -18.59 5.70 -19.77
N VAL A 49 -19.57 4.97 -19.25
CA VAL A 49 -19.94 3.62 -19.69
C VAL A 49 -21.41 3.55 -20.17
N GLY A 50 -22.00 4.70 -20.54
CA GLY A 50 -23.32 4.76 -21.16
C GLY A 50 -24.37 5.58 -20.40
N GLY A 51 -24.06 6.11 -19.23
CA GLY A 51 -24.94 6.98 -18.44
C GLY A 51 -26.02 6.24 -17.64
N GLY A 52 -26.84 7.05 -16.95
CA GLY A 52 -28.01 6.56 -16.21
C GLY A 52 -27.71 5.63 -15.03
N CYS A 53 -28.64 4.68 -14.76
CA CYS A 53 -28.53 3.74 -13.64
C CYS A 53 -27.32 2.82 -13.74
N VAL A 54 -26.86 2.47 -14.97
CA VAL A 54 -25.66 1.63 -15.16
C VAL A 54 -24.43 2.30 -14.56
N GLU A 55 -24.26 3.61 -14.72
CA GLU A 55 -23.12 4.32 -14.12
C GLU A 55 -23.22 4.39 -12.62
N ALA A 56 -24.41 4.51 -12.05
CA ALA A 56 -24.60 4.49 -10.60
C ALA A 56 -24.18 3.14 -9.99
N ASP A 57 -24.60 2.03 -10.62
CA ASP A 57 -24.23 0.68 -10.20
C ASP A 57 -22.74 0.40 -10.38
N VAL A 58 -22.17 0.84 -11.50
CA VAL A 58 -20.71 0.78 -11.75
C VAL A 58 -19.94 1.59 -10.72
N TRP A 59 -20.42 2.77 -10.36
CA TRP A 59 -19.80 3.61 -9.35
C TRP A 59 -19.79 2.93 -7.97
N ALA A 60 -20.93 2.32 -7.57
CA ALA A 60 -21.02 1.58 -6.33
C ALA A 60 -20.08 0.37 -6.31
N ALA A 61 -20.04 -0.41 -7.41
CA ALA A 61 -19.15 -1.56 -7.56
C ALA A 61 -17.67 -1.14 -7.61
N ALA A 62 -17.34 0.00 -8.22
CA ALA A 62 -15.98 0.55 -8.27
C ALA A 62 -15.45 0.86 -6.86
N ARG A 63 -16.28 1.39 -5.97
CA ARG A 63 -15.90 1.60 -4.56
C ARG A 63 -15.59 0.30 -3.83
N GLU A 64 -16.38 -0.74 -4.08
CA GLU A 64 -16.14 -2.07 -3.50
C GLU A 64 -14.83 -2.68 -4.03
N VAL A 65 -14.59 -2.56 -5.35
CA VAL A 65 -13.35 -3.01 -6.01
C VAL A 65 -12.13 -2.28 -5.45
N MET A 66 -12.22 -0.96 -5.24
CA MET A 66 -11.15 -0.18 -4.62
C MET A 66 -10.84 -0.66 -3.18
N HIS A 67 -11.88 -0.96 -2.40
CA HIS A 67 -11.72 -1.40 -1.01
C HIS A 67 -11.13 -2.81 -0.92
N LYS A 68 -11.63 -3.75 -1.75
CA LYS A 68 -11.19 -5.16 -1.74
C LYS A 68 -9.90 -5.40 -2.54
N GLU A 69 -9.48 -4.44 -3.34
CA GLU A 69 -8.34 -4.55 -4.28
C GLU A 69 -8.47 -5.76 -5.24
N THR A 70 -9.70 -6.17 -5.53
CA THR A 70 -10.03 -7.36 -6.35
C THR A 70 -10.90 -6.94 -7.51
N PRO A 71 -10.55 -7.31 -8.77
CA PRO A 71 -11.36 -6.96 -9.92
C PRO A 71 -12.71 -7.69 -9.93
N ARG A 72 -13.70 -7.12 -10.62
CA ARG A 72 -15.04 -7.67 -10.75
C ARG A 72 -15.57 -7.50 -12.16
N LYS A 73 -16.37 -8.45 -12.63
CA LYS A 73 -17.18 -8.36 -13.85
C LYS A 73 -18.65 -8.24 -13.49
N ILE A 74 -19.38 -7.38 -14.21
CA ILE A 74 -20.81 -7.19 -14.03
C ILE A 74 -21.47 -7.27 -15.41
N LEU A 75 -22.56 -8.04 -15.49
CA LEU A 75 -23.41 -8.11 -16.67
C LEU A 75 -24.70 -7.32 -16.42
N PHE A 76 -24.98 -6.34 -17.25
CA PHE A 76 -26.21 -5.55 -17.24
C PHE A 76 -27.14 -5.98 -18.37
N HIS A 77 -28.42 -6.20 -18.03
CA HIS A 77 -29.49 -6.41 -18.99
C HIS A 77 -30.26 -5.11 -19.13
N LEU A 78 -30.24 -4.50 -20.31
CA LEU A 78 -30.85 -3.21 -20.58
C LEU A 78 -32.30 -3.34 -21.11
N ASN A 79 -32.98 -4.43 -20.76
CA ASN A 79 -34.35 -4.70 -21.19
C ASN A 79 -35.38 -3.99 -20.29
N ASN A 80 -36.48 -3.52 -20.89
CA ASN A 80 -37.59 -2.83 -20.24
C ASN A 80 -38.45 -3.75 -19.32
N GLU A 81 -37.88 -4.74 -18.64
CA GLU A 81 -38.65 -5.47 -17.64
C GLU A 81 -38.67 -4.69 -16.30
N ALA A 82 -39.87 -4.59 -15.72
CA ALA A 82 -40.32 -3.67 -14.67
C ALA A 82 -39.56 -3.66 -13.32
N THR A 83 -38.39 -4.24 -13.24
CA THR A 83 -37.53 -4.24 -12.04
C THR A 83 -36.37 -3.25 -12.11
N TYR A 84 -36.04 -2.73 -13.30
CA TYR A 84 -35.06 -1.68 -13.53
C TYR A 84 -35.61 -0.67 -14.53
N ASP A 85 -36.31 0.34 -14.03
CA ASP A 85 -36.63 1.54 -14.84
C ASP A 85 -35.36 2.37 -14.99
N ASN A 86 -34.48 1.92 -15.90
CA ASN A 86 -33.18 2.54 -16.18
C ASN A 86 -33.29 3.82 -16.99
N GLY A 87 -34.53 4.23 -17.37
CA GLY A 87 -34.75 5.35 -18.26
C GLY A 87 -34.14 5.19 -19.67
N LEU A 88 -33.64 4.00 -20.00
CA LEU A 88 -33.00 3.68 -21.27
C LEU A 88 -33.95 2.79 -22.11
N ILE A 89 -34.37 3.31 -23.27
CA ILE A 89 -35.16 2.58 -24.30
C ILE A 89 -34.20 1.73 -25.15
N CYS A 90 -33.32 0.97 -24.53
CA CYS A 90 -32.32 0.14 -25.20
C CYS A 90 -32.54 -1.32 -24.87
N GLY A 91 -32.59 -2.18 -25.88
CA GLY A 91 -32.67 -3.64 -25.70
C GLY A 91 -31.31 -4.25 -25.98
N GLY A 92 -30.62 -4.75 -24.93
CA GLY A 92 -29.31 -5.37 -25.10
C GLY A 92 -28.67 -5.75 -23.79
N THR A 93 -27.43 -6.25 -23.87
CA THR A 93 -26.60 -6.57 -22.69
C THR A 93 -25.25 -5.89 -22.78
N VAL A 94 -24.71 -5.48 -21.62
CA VAL A 94 -23.38 -4.87 -21.49
C VAL A 94 -22.62 -5.60 -20.41
N GLU A 95 -21.45 -6.13 -20.72
CA GLU A 95 -20.53 -6.67 -19.73
C GLU A 95 -19.44 -5.65 -19.42
N ILE A 96 -19.29 -5.32 -18.14
CA ILE A 96 -18.32 -4.32 -17.66
C ILE A 96 -17.33 -5.00 -16.73
N PHE A 97 -16.03 -4.85 -17.05
CA PHE A 97 -14.92 -5.25 -16.19
C PHE A 97 -14.46 -4.03 -15.38
N ILE A 98 -14.38 -4.19 -14.07
CA ILE A 98 -13.95 -3.15 -13.14
C ILE A 98 -12.68 -3.63 -12.44
N GLU A 99 -11.59 -2.88 -12.60
CA GLU A 99 -10.30 -3.19 -11.99
C GLU A 99 -9.82 -2.08 -11.05
N PRO A 100 -9.13 -2.43 -9.94
CA PRO A 100 -8.62 -1.42 -9.03
C PRO A 100 -7.39 -0.72 -9.62
N ILE A 101 -7.35 0.59 -9.52
CA ILE A 101 -6.17 1.41 -9.80
C ILE A 101 -5.51 1.72 -8.46
N LEU A 102 -4.40 1.03 -8.19
CA LEU A 102 -3.67 1.16 -6.94
C LEU A 102 -2.47 2.10 -7.12
N PRO A 103 -2.12 2.88 -6.09
CA PRO A 103 -0.89 3.67 -6.08
C PRO A 103 0.33 2.78 -6.29
N GLN A 104 1.42 3.38 -6.78
CA GLN A 104 2.69 2.67 -6.83
C GLN A 104 3.17 2.41 -5.39
N PRO A 105 3.47 1.16 -5.00
CA PRO A 105 3.99 0.88 -3.68
C PRO A 105 5.41 1.46 -3.55
N ILE A 106 5.69 2.15 -2.43
CA ILE A 106 7.00 2.76 -2.15
C ILE A 106 7.54 2.20 -0.84
N VAL A 107 8.80 1.76 -0.87
CA VAL A 107 9.57 1.38 0.32
C VAL A 107 10.41 2.57 0.76
N TYR A 108 10.17 3.08 1.96
CA TYR A 108 10.98 4.10 2.60
C TYR A 108 11.98 3.44 3.56
N LEU A 109 13.27 3.53 3.22
CA LEU A 109 14.38 2.94 3.97
C LEU A 109 14.93 3.97 4.95
N PHE A 110 14.61 3.81 6.22
CA PHE A 110 15.16 4.61 7.30
C PHE A 110 16.50 4.02 7.72
N GLY A 111 17.57 4.59 7.18
CA GLY A 111 18.96 4.15 7.22
C GLY A 111 19.49 3.81 5.83
N GLY A 112 20.69 4.30 5.47
CA GLY A 112 21.34 4.12 4.16
C GLY A 112 22.48 3.08 4.17
N GLY A 113 22.48 2.13 5.11
CA GLY A 113 23.53 1.12 5.27
C GLY A 113 23.52 0.02 4.20
N HIS A 114 24.34 -1.02 4.39
CA HIS A 114 24.50 -2.15 3.44
C HIS A 114 23.17 -2.90 3.23
N VAL A 115 22.46 -3.21 4.32
CA VAL A 115 21.14 -3.88 4.22
C VAL A 115 20.17 -3.03 3.39
N SER A 116 20.09 -1.71 3.63
CA SER A 116 19.23 -0.82 2.86
C SER A 116 19.59 -0.80 1.36
N THR A 117 20.88 -0.82 1.03
CA THR A 117 21.32 -0.86 -0.37
C THR A 117 20.87 -2.15 -1.05
N ALA A 118 20.96 -3.28 -0.36
CA ALA A 118 20.50 -4.57 -0.86
C ALA A 118 18.96 -4.61 -0.97
N VAL A 119 18.24 -4.12 0.04
CA VAL A 119 16.76 -4.02 0.04
C VAL A 119 16.29 -3.12 -1.10
N ALA A 120 16.93 -1.96 -1.32
CA ALA A 120 16.56 -1.04 -2.41
C ALA A 120 16.60 -1.71 -3.78
N LYS A 121 17.67 -2.45 -4.07
CA LYS A 121 17.85 -3.19 -5.34
C LYS A 121 16.78 -4.28 -5.49
N ALA A 122 16.58 -5.09 -4.45
CA ALA A 122 15.62 -6.19 -4.49
C ALA A 122 14.17 -5.67 -4.57
N ALA A 123 13.83 -4.60 -3.84
CA ALA A 123 12.51 -3.98 -3.86
C ALA A 123 12.20 -3.38 -5.24
N GLN A 124 13.15 -2.68 -5.86
CA GLN A 124 13.01 -2.17 -7.23
C GLN A 124 12.72 -3.31 -8.22
N ALA A 125 13.45 -4.42 -8.14
CA ALA A 125 13.28 -5.56 -9.03
C ALA A 125 11.87 -6.18 -8.99
N VAL A 126 11.17 -6.06 -7.85
CA VAL A 126 9.79 -6.53 -7.69
C VAL A 126 8.75 -5.40 -7.78
N GLY A 127 9.14 -4.23 -8.30
CA GLY A 127 8.23 -3.14 -8.67
C GLY A 127 7.84 -2.19 -7.53
N PHE A 128 8.63 -2.09 -6.46
CA PHE A 128 8.50 -1.00 -5.49
C PHE A 128 9.28 0.23 -5.95
N GLY A 129 8.73 1.43 -5.72
CA GLY A 129 9.51 2.65 -5.63
C GLY A 129 10.38 2.64 -4.37
N VAL A 130 11.43 3.45 -4.34
CA VAL A 130 12.37 3.52 -3.22
C VAL A 130 12.55 4.97 -2.77
N GLY A 131 12.37 5.21 -1.47
CA GLY A 131 12.80 6.42 -0.78
C GLY A 131 13.88 6.06 0.25
N VAL A 132 14.85 6.94 0.47
CA VAL A 132 15.96 6.70 1.40
C VAL A 132 16.10 7.86 2.35
N ILE A 133 16.25 7.55 3.63
CA ILE A 133 16.40 8.52 4.71
C ILE A 133 17.61 8.13 5.58
N ASP A 134 18.65 8.95 5.63
CA ASP A 134 19.78 8.81 6.57
C ASP A 134 20.34 10.19 6.88
N ASP A 135 20.65 10.48 8.13
CA ASP A 135 21.18 11.76 8.56
C ASP A 135 22.62 12.04 8.08
N ARG A 136 23.24 11.05 7.44
CA ARG A 136 24.57 11.16 6.84
C ARG A 136 24.46 11.23 5.33
N GLU A 137 24.81 12.34 4.73
CA GLU A 137 24.78 12.56 3.29
C GLU A 137 25.57 11.48 2.50
N ALA A 138 26.71 11.01 3.06
CA ALA A 138 27.49 9.93 2.47
C ALA A 138 26.72 8.60 2.36
N PHE A 139 25.61 8.44 3.10
CA PHE A 139 24.77 7.24 3.08
C PHE A 139 23.44 7.45 2.37
N ALA A 140 22.92 8.68 2.31
CA ALA A 140 21.69 9.03 1.60
C ALA A 140 22.01 9.93 0.41
N ASN A 141 22.41 9.34 -0.72
CA ASN A 141 22.72 10.06 -1.95
C ASN A 141 22.43 9.22 -3.20
N SER A 142 22.37 9.89 -4.36
CA SER A 142 22.04 9.27 -5.64
C SER A 142 23.10 8.30 -6.18
N GLN A 143 24.35 8.42 -5.74
CA GLN A 143 25.41 7.49 -6.15
C GLN A 143 25.20 6.11 -5.50
N ARG A 144 24.78 6.08 -4.22
CA ARG A 144 24.48 4.83 -3.52
C ARG A 144 23.11 4.26 -3.90
N PHE A 145 22.14 5.14 -4.14
CA PHE A 145 20.76 4.77 -4.42
C PHE A 145 20.27 5.41 -5.74
N PRO A 146 20.83 5.00 -6.89
CA PRO A 146 20.46 5.58 -8.19
C PRO A 146 18.98 5.32 -8.56
N MET A 147 18.33 4.34 -7.92
CA MET A 147 16.92 4.02 -8.10
C MET A 147 15.99 4.83 -7.19
N ALA A 148 16.52 5.56 -6.21
CA ALA A 148 15.67 6.28 -5.24
C ALA A 148 14.93 7.44 -5.92
N GLN A 149 13.63 7.49 -5.68
CA GLN A 149 12.75 8.58 -6.14
C GLN A 149 12.81 9.77 -5.18
N GLU A 150 13.11 9.50 -3.92
CA GLU A 150 13.21 10.50 -2.86
C GLU A 150 14.41 10.19 -1.95
N ILE A 151 15.18 11.21 -1.61
CA ILE A 151 16.33 11.11 -0.71
C ILE A 151 16.23 12.22 0.34
N PHE A 152 16.28 11.84 1.61
CA PHE A 152 16.27 12.76 2.74
C PHE A 152 17.54 12.57 3.57
N THR A 153 18.21 13.68 3.88
CA THR A 153 19.39 13.72 4.75
C THR A 153 19.06 14.18 6.17
N SER A 154 17.78 14.07 6.56
CA SER A 154 17.28 14.40 7.90
C SER A 154 16.01 13.60 8.18
N TYR A 155 15.94 12.98 9.35
CA TYR A 155 14.74 12.30 9.81
C TYR A 155 13.58 13.27 10.01
N GLU A 156 13.82 14.45 10.61
CA GLU A 156 12.81 15.49 10.79
C GLU A 156 12.27 16.00 9.47
N GLY A 157 13.18 16.23 8.51
CA GLY A 157 12.78 16.65 7.16
C GLY A 157 11.91 15.60 6.46
N ALA A 158 12.20 14.31 6.67
CA ALA A 158 11.38 13.22 6.17
C ALA A 158 10.02 13.16 6.90
N PHE A 159 9.99 13.23 8.23
CA PHE A 159 8.75 13.19 9.01
C PHE A 159 7.79 14.33 8.66
N ALA A 160 8.33 15.52 8.38
CA ALA A 160 7.53 16.69 8.01
C ALA A 160 6.94 16.62 6.60
N LYS A 161 7.62 15.93 5.66
CA LYS A 161 7.24 15.89 4.24
C LYS A 161 6.52 14.62 3.83
N LEU A 162 6.88 13.49 4.41
CA LEU A 162 6.27 12.21 4.07
C LEU A 162 4.85 12.13 4.60
N GLN A 163 3.94 11.67 3.74
CA GLN A 163 2.56 11.33 4.08
C GLN A 163 2.32 9.86 3.76
N PRO A 164 2.81 8.93 4.61
CA PRO A 164 2.63 7.51 4.35
C PRO A 164 1.16 7.11 4.29
N ASN A 165 0.83 6.29 3.31
CA ASN A 165 -0.52 5.81 3.04
C ASN A 165 -0.52 4.28 2.85
N SER A 166 -1.65 3.71 2.47
CA SER A 166 -1.82 2.26 2.25
C SER A 166 -0.93 1.65 1.14
N SER A 167 -0.09 2.44 0.47
CA SER A 167 0.93 1.98 -0.49
C SER A 167 2.35 2.26 0.00
N SER A 168 2.51 2.78 1.22
CA SER A 168 3.80 3.08 1.83
C SER A 168 4.27 1.93 2.74
N TYR A 169 5.53 1.56 2.61
CA TYR A 169 6.19 0.50 3.37
C TYR A 169 7.40 1.10 4.09
N LEU A 170 7.33 1.20 5.40
CA LEU A 170 8.38 1.81 6.22
C LEU A 170 9.31 0.72 6.76
N VAL A 171 10.57 0.78 6.36
CA VAL A 171 11.62 -0.22 6.69
C VAL A 171 12.68 0.47 7.55
N ILE A 172 12.74 0.11 8.82
CA ILE A 172 13.60 0.72 9.83
C ILE A 172 14.87 -0.11 9.98
N VAL A 173 15.98 0.41 9.44
CA VAL A 173 17.31 -0.22 9.41
C VAL A 173 18.39 0.80 9.77
N THR A 174 18.11 1.61 10.80
CA THR A 174 19.02 2.67 11.22
C THR A 174 20.28 2.11 11.88
N ARG A 175 21.25 2.97 12.15
CA ARG A 175 22.54 2.58 12.78
C ARG A 175 22.47 2.32 14.28
N GLY A 176 21.36 2.59 14.95
CA GLY A 176 21.31 2.47 16.40
C GLY A 176 19.94 2.54 17.04
N HIS A 177 19.84 2.09 18.28
CA HIS A 177 18.59 1.98 19.02
C HIS A 177 17.81 3.29 19.16
N LYS A 178 18.52 4.42 19.31
CA LYS A 178 17.90 5.74 19.50
C LYS A 178 17.12 6.16 18.26
N GLU A 179 17.74 6.00 17.10
CA GLU A 179 17.09 6.38 15.83
C GLU A 179 16.00 5.36 15.45
N ASP A 180 16.22 4.05 15.71
CA ASP A 180 15.16 3.05 15.50
C ASP A 180 13.91 3.39 16.33
N MET A 181 14.08 3.74 17.61
CA MET A 181 13.00 4.12 18.52
C MET A 181 12.26 5.36 18.02
N ARG A 182 13.01 6.39 17.61
CA ARG A 182 12.48 7.65 17.10
C ARG A 182 11.67 7.46 15.81
N VAL A 183 12.21 6.70 14.86
CA VAL A 183 11.52 6.40 13.60
C VAL A 183 10.29 5.55 13.86
N LEU A 184 10.39 4.54 14.74
CA LEU A 184 9.26 3.68 15.08
C LEU A 184 8.12 4.47 15.74
N ALA A 185 8.44 5.37 16.66
CA ALA A 185 7.50 6.25 17.34
C ALA A 185 6.64 7.07 16.36
N TRP A 186 7.28 7.59 15.31
CA TRP A 186 6.58 8.28 14.23
C TRP A 186 5.81 7.30 13.33
N ALA A 187 6.44 6.19 12.93
CA ALA A 187 5.91 5.25 11.93
C ALA A 187 4.61 4.57 12.38
N VAL A 188 4.49 4.18 13.65
CA VAL A 188 3.29 3.48 14.17
C VAL A 188 2.02 4.33 14.08
N ARG A 189 2.15 5.65 14.07
CA ARG A 189 1.04 6.62 13.97
C ARG A 189 0.72 7.04 12.54
N THR A 190 1.40 6.47 11.55
CA THR A 190 1.12 6.73 10.12
C THR A 190 0.10 5.74 9.56
N ALA A 191 -0.46 6.08 8.39
CA ALA A 191 -1.33 5.19 7.62
C ALA A 191 -0.55 4.21 6.71
N ALA A 192 0.76 4.01 6.94
CA ALA A 192 1.58 3.09 6.16
C ALA A 192 1.03 1.66 6.21
N ARG A 193 1.07 0.96 5.07
CA ARG A 193 0.65 -0.45 4.97
C ARG A 193 1.56 -1.40 5.74
N TYR A 194 2.83 -1.06 5.82
CA TYR A 194 3.84 -1.87 6.49
C TYR A 194 4.76 -0.99 7.33
N VAL A 195 5.03 -1.43 8.54
CA VAL A 195 6.07 -0.87 9.41
C VAL A 195 6.92 -2.02 9.89
N GLY A 196 8.18 -2.08 9.45
CA GLY A 196 9.12 -3.13 9.85
C GLY A 196 10.37 -2.57 10.48
N MET A 197 10.87 -3.24 11.52
CA MET A 197 12.11 -2.86 12.19
C MET A 197 13.08 -4.04 12.29
N ILE A 198 14.34 -3.80 11.90
CA ILE A 198 15.42 -4.78 12.03
C ILE A 198 15.87 -4.90 13.49
N GLY A 199 16.16 -6.12 13.91
CA GLY A 199 16.78 -6.35 15.20
C GLY A 199 16.48 -7.72 15.77
N SER A 200 17.23 -8.11 16.83
CA SER A 200 16.90 -9.29 17.59
C SER A 200 15.61 -9.08 18.41
N ARG A 201 14.93 -10.17 18.78
CA ARG A 201 13.75 -10.10 19.67
C ARG A 201 14.03 -9.30 20.96
N ARG A 202 15.24 -9.45 21.53
CA ARG A 202 15.66 -8.70 22.71
C ARG A 202 15.71 -7.18 22.45
N LYS A 203 16.25 -6.78 21.29
CA LYS A 203 16.30 -5.37 20.87
C LYS A 203 14.88 -4.80 20.70
N VAL A 204 14.01 -5.53 19.99
CA VAL A 204 12.62 -5.13 19.74
C VAL A 204 11.89 -4.87 21.06
N LEU A 205 11.92 -5.83 21.98
CA LEU A 205 11.30 -5.69 23.31
C LEU A 205 11.86 -4.50 24.10
N SER A 206 13.15 -4.24 23.99
CA SER A 206 13.77 -3.07 24.67
C SER A 206 13.25 -1.75 24.10
N VAL A 207 13.08 -1.66 22.77
CA VAL A 207 12.51 -0.47 22.10
C VAL A 207 11.05 -0.27 22.49
N TYR A 208 10.24 -1.33 22.46
CA TYR A 208 8.82 -1.25 22.85
C TYR A 208 8.65 -0.77 24.29
N LYS A 209 9.40 -1.37 25.25
CA LYS A 209 9.37 -0.93 26.65
C LYS A 209 9.83 0.52 26.86
N ALA A 210 10.75 1.00 26.05
CA ALA A 210 11.17 2.39 26.11
C ALA A 210 10.07 3.35 25.63
N LEU A 211 9.41 3.01 24.51
CA LEU A 211 8.30 3.79 23.99
C LEU A 211 7.05 3.74 24.87
N GLU A 212 6.77 2.60 25.51
CA GLU A 212 5.70 2.48 26.53
C GLU A 212 5.89 3.48 27.66
N LYS A 213 7.13 3.65 28.15
CA LYS A 213 7.46 4.68 29.17
C LYS A 213 7.29 6.11 28.67
N GLU A 214 7.35 6.33 27.35
CA GLU A 214 7.08 7.62 26.70
C GLU A 214 5.58 7.82 26.37
N GLY A 215 4.72 6.88 26.79
CA GLY A 215 3.26 6.98 26.67
C GLY A 215 2.67 6.40 25.36
N TYR A 216 3.41 5.54 24.67
CA TYR A 216 2.86 4.77 23.54
C TYR A 216 2.12 3.54 24.06
N ALA A 217 0.91 3.28 23.56
CA ALA A 217 0.16 2.09 23.89
C ALA A 217 0.80 0.85 23.22
N MET A 218 0.85 -0.28 23.95
CA MET A 218 1.46 -1.49 23.41
C MET A 218 0.72 -2.03 22.19
N GLU A 219 -0.56 -1.78 22.08
CA GLU A 219 -1.43 -2.12 20.95
C GLU A 219 -0.99 -1.43 19.65
N GLU A 220 -0.37 -0.24 19.72
CA GLU A 220 0.18 0.46 18.56
C GLU A 220 1.28 -0.36 17.86
N PHE A 221 1.96 -1.27 18.59
CA PHE A 221 3.05 -2.11 18.06
C PHE A 221 2.57 -3.43 17.45
N GLU A 222 1.32 -3.84 17.60
CA GLU A 222 0.79 -5.10 17.06
C GLU A 222 0.90 -5.16 15.53
N ARG A 223 0.80 -4.01 14.86
CA ARG A 223 0.95 -3.88 13.41
C ARG A 223 2.40 -3.94 12.94
N VAL A 224 3.37 -3.85 13.85
CA VAL A 224 4.79 -3.77 13.52
C VAL A 224 5.38 -5.15 13.24
N TYR A 225 6.09 -5.28 12.14
CA TYR A 225 6.87 -6.47 11.78
C TYR A 225 8.27 -6.35 12.40
N ALA A 226 8.45 -6.95 13.55
CA ALA A 226 9.72 -6.88 14.28
C ALA A 226 9.98 -8.18 15.09
N PRO A 227 11.10 -8.86 14.85
CA PRO A 227 12.07 -8.65 13.79
C PRO A 227 11.44 -8.75 12.41
N MET A 228 11.74 -7.80 11.49
CA MET A 228 11.22 -7.83 10.13
C MET A 228 11.90 -8.91 9.27
N GLY A 229 11.19 -9.32 8.24
CA GLY A 229 11.63 -10.35 7.29
C GLY A 229 11.15 -11.76 7.65
N LEU A 230 11.00 -12.60 6.63
CA LEU A 230 10.63 -14.00 6.79
C LEU A 230 11.80 -14.80 7.40
N ASP A 231 11.48 -15.87 8.14
CA ASP A 231 12.49 -16.74 8.72
C ASP A 231 13.06 -17.70 7.69
N ILE A 232 14.13 -17.29 7.00
CA ILE A 232 14.83 -18.07 5.99
C ILE A 232 16.26 -18.40 6.37
N GLY A 233 16.68 -18.10 7.60
CA GLY A 233 18.07 -18.30 8.05
C GLY A 233 19.08 -17.33 7.44
N ALA A 234 18.64 -16.15 6.97
CA ALA A 234 19.47 -15.14 6.32
C ALA A 234 20.62 -14.64 7.21
N LEU A 235 21.83 -14.55 6.63
CA LEU A 235 23.06 -14.11 7.31
C LEU A 235 23.68 -12.87 6.64
N SER A 236 23.82 -12.86 5.32
CA SER A 236 24.39 -11.72 4.58
C SER A 236 23.39 -10.58 4.40
N PRO A 237 23.83 -9.33 4.15
CA PRO A 237 22.94 -8.22 3.84
C PRO A 237 22.00 -8.51 2.67
N GLU A 238 22.47 -9.23 1.65
CA GLU A 238 21.71 -9.62 0.47
C GLU A 238 20.63 -10.65 0.82
N GLU A 239 20.95 -11.66 1.63
CA GLU A 239 19.99 -12.66 2.11
C GLU A 239 18.93 -12.01 3.03
N ILE A 240 19.36 -11.10 3.92
CA ILE A 240 18.45 -10.31 4.76
C ILE A 240 17.51 -9.48 3.87
N ALA A 241 18.02 -8.89 2.79
CA ALA A 241 17.20 -8.15 1.85
C ALA A 241 16.15 -9.03 1.16
N VAL A 242 16.51 -10.26 0.75
CA VAL A 242 15.57 -11.24 0.19
C VAL A 242 14.46 -11.56 1.22
N SER A 243 14.83 -11.81 2.47
CA SER A 243 13.90 -12.08 3.57
C SER A 243 12.91 -10.93 3.77
N ILE A 244 13.41 -9.69 3.82
CA ILE A 244 12.59 -8.48 4.00
C ILE A 244 11.67 -8.28 2.78
N VAL A 245 12.22 -8.32 1.56
CA VAL A 245 11.43 -8.05 0.35
C VAL A 245 10.36 -9.12 0.13
N ALA A 246 10.63 -10.38 0.46
CA ALA A 246 9.62 -11.44 0.43
C ALA A 246 8.45 -11.13 1.39
N GLU A 247 8.72 -10.63 2.60
CA GLU A 247 7.69 -10.18 3.54
C GLU A 247 6.90 -8.98 2.99
N LEU A 248 7.59 -7.97 2.40
CA LEU A 248 6.92 -6.84 1.75
C LEU A 248 5.97 -7.28 0.64
N VAL A 249 6.38 -8.26 -0.18
CA VAL A 249 5.54 -8.84 -1.24
C VAL A 249 4.34 -9.59 -0.66
N ALA A 250 4.52 -10.38 0.41
CA ALA A 250 3.43 -11.07 1.10
C ALA A 250 2.38 -10.08 1.63
N VAL A 251 2.83 -9.01 2.31
CA VAL A 251 1.95 -7.93 2.80
C VAL A 251 1.24 -7.22 1.65
N ARG A 252 1.94 -6.93 0.53
CA ARG A 252 1.32 -6.33 -0.66
C ARG A 252 0.22 -7.19 -1.26
N ARG A 253 0.38 -8.51 -1.18
CA ARG A 253 -0.56 -9.50 -1.73
C ARG A 253 -1.63 -9.96 -0.72
N ASN A 254 -1.66 -9.38 0.49
CA ASN A 254 -2.55 -9.78 1.58
C ASN A 254 -2.43 -11.27 1.91
N VAL A 255 -1.21 -11.82 1.82
CA VAL A 255 -0.93 -13.21 2.18
C VAL A 255 -0.43 -13.27 3.61
N GLU A 256 -1.16 -13.97 4.48
CA GLU A 256 -0.65 -14.32 5.80
C GLU A 256 0.44 -15.39 5.64
N SER A 257 1.63 -15.09 6.11
CA SER A 257 2.74 -16.04 6.09
C SER A 257 3.00 -16.55 7.50
N ALA A 258 2.98 -17.88 7.67
CA ALA A 258 3.39 -18.54 8.93
C ALA A 258 4.87 -18.27 9.30
N ALA A 259 5.67 -17.80 8.33
CA ALA A 259 7.08 -17.45 8.53
C ALA A 259 7.30 -16.03 9.09
N HIS A 260 6.23 -15.26 9.37
CA HIS A 260 6.35 -13.96 10.03
C HIS A 260 6.79 -14.10 11.48
N LYS A 261 7.89 -13.44 11.84
CA LYS A 261 8.52 -13.51 13.18
C LYS A 261 8.01 -12.43 14.15
N LYS A 262 6.76 -11.99 14.07
CA LYS A 262 6.27 -10.95 14.97
C LYS A 262 6.49 -11.31 16.46
N VAL A 263 7.07 -10.39 17.21
CA VAL A 263 7.05 -10.46 18.67
C VAL A 263 5.62 -10.20 19.11
N LYS A 264 4.97 -11.20 19.73
CA LYS A 264 3.66 -10.99 20.35
C LYS A 264 3.82 -10.01 21.51
N VAL A 265 3.03 -8.96 21.47
CA VAL A 265 2.85 -8.06 22.62
C VAL A 265 2.05 -8.86 23.64
N ALA A 266 2.65 -9.14 24.80
CA ALA A 266 1.91 -9.76 25.90
C ALA A 266 0.92 -8.71 26.42
N THR A 267 -0.37 -8.94 26.25
CA THR A 267 -1.40 -8.21 27.01
C THR A 267 -1.17 -8.52 28.49
N PRO A 268 -1.15 -7.50 29.37
CA PRO A 268 -1.11 -7.78 30.80
C PRO A 268 -2.36 -8.58 31.18
N ASP A 269 -2.17 -9.66 31.94
CA ASP A 269 -3.28 -10.41 32.50
C ASP A 269 -4.23 -9.45 33.21
N PRO A 270 -5.56 -9.60 33.05
CA PRO A 270 -6.51 -8.78 33.79
C PRO A 270 -6.21 -8.90 35.28
N VAL A 271 -5.93 -7.78 35.91
CA VAL A 271 -5.72 -7.71 37.36
C VAL A 271 -7.01 -8.23 38.00
N GLU A 272 -6.98 -9.44 38.55
CA GLU A 272 -8.01 -9.94 39.47
C GLU A 272 -8.11 -8.96 40.63
N THR A 273 -9.07 -8.07 40.57
CA THR A 273 -9.49 -7.27 41.73
C THR A 273 -10.09 -8.22 42.76
N LYS A 274 -9.31 -8.48 43.80
CA LYS A 274 -9.80 -9.09 45.05
C LYS A 274 -10.54 -8.04 45.86
#